data_f6ab52e40cd5ebd11fb4817ff6126116
#
_entry.id   f6ab52e40cd5ebd11fb4817ff6126116
#
_cell.length_a   1.000
_cell.length_b   1.000
_cell.length_c   1.000
_cell.angle_alpha   90.00
_cell.angle_beta   90.00
_cell.angle_gamma   90.00
#
_symmetry.space_group_name_H-M   'P 1'
#
loop_
_entity.id
_entity.type
_entity.pdbx_description
1 polymer ?
#
loop_
_entity_poly.entity_id
_entity_poly.type
_entity_poly.pdbx_seq_one_letter_code
_entity_poly.pdbx_strand_id
1 'polypeptide(L)'
;MHHTADAGYLSGNRQGCLRGTRTDVLWQIDHWLMNVRDQRVFWLNGLAGTGKSTIAQTFAETSFASGKLGASFFCSRDFEDRSDIRAIFSTLAFQLAYRYPPFRKELLPTLKANPDIGRESLCSQMENLLVGPLKATGISTLIIIDALDECKDEEPVSAILSALSLFMDRIPEVKFFITGCPEPRIRSGFRLASLRPITSVLNLHDVERCSVDDDIRLFFRIRLGDIAKNRSDCNLTENWPSSYGIDILCGKTAGLFIYASTIVEFIASPHHLHTERFTRIITLHGSTAYEGRSGIDILYTQVLGLADRKSVV
;
A
#
# COMPACT_ATOMS: atom_id res chain seq x y z
N MET A 1 16.99 -20.24 7.70
CA MET A 1 16.03 -19.68 6.72
C MET A 1 16.24 -18.17 6.68
N HIS A 2 16.58 -17.62 5.52
CA HIS A 2 16.72 -16.18 5.32
C HIS A 2 15.29 -15.55 5.30
N HIS A 3 15.07 -14.51 6.07
CA HIS A 3 13.83 -13.75 6.11
C HIS A 3 14.14 -12.25 6.21
N THR A 4 13.23 -11.44 5.72
CA THR A 4 13.35 -9.99 5.74
C THR A 4 12.63 -9.45 6.98
N ALA A 5 13.40 -9.10 8.02
CA ALA A 5 12.83 -8.64 9.29
C ALA A 5 11.96 -7.38 9.12
N ASP A 6 12.34 -6.50 8.20
CA ASP A 6 11.72 -5.19 7.99
C ASP A 6 10.62 -5.15 6.93
N ALA A 7 10.21 -6.29 6.37
CA ALA A 7 9.14 -6.33 5.38
C ALA A 7 7.72 -6.38 5.96
N GLY A 8 7.57 -6.52 7.28
CA GLY A 8 6.28 -6.50 7.97
C GLY A 8 5.67 -5.09 8.06
N TYR A 9 4.37 -5.03 8.37
CA TYR A 9 3.64 -3.76 8.50
C TYR A 9 4.16 -2.86 9.65
N LEU A 10 4.81 -3.41 10.68
CA LEU A 10 5.44 -2.67 11.78
C LEU A 10 6.76 -2.01 11.38
N SER A 11 7.35 -2.44 10.29
CA SER A 11 8.68 -2.01 9.87
C SER A 11 8.56 -0.88 8.85
N GLY A 12 9.06 0.26 9.20
CA GLY A 12 9.11 1.43 8.34
C GLY A 12 8.16 2.54 8.79
N ASN A 13 8.48 3.76 8.39
CA ASN A 13 7.73 4.98 8.71
C ASN A 13 6.47 5.14 7.83
N ARG A 14 5.79 4.02 7.50
CA ARG A 14 4.58 4.06 6.67
C ARG A 14 3.42 4.56 7.50
N GLN A 15 2.74 5.58 6.97
CA GLN A 15 1.54 6.12 7.60
C GLN A 15 0.30 5.45 7.00
N GLY A 16 -0.64 5.09 7.87
CA GLY A 16 -1.97 4.66 7.45
C GLY A 16 -2.81 5.81 6.90
N CYS A 17 -4.05 5.50 6.50
CA CYS A 17 -5.01 6.51 6.06
C CYS A 17 -5.27 7.53 7.16
N LEU A 18 -5.38 8.78 6.78
CA LEU A 18 -5.84 9.80 7.69
C LEU A 18 -7.26 9.45 8.16
N ARG A 19 -7.50 9.60 9.46
CA ARG A 19 -8.81 9.27 10.05
C ARG A 19 -9.94 10.00 9.31
N GLY A 20 -10.93 9.23 8.85
CA GLY A 20 -12.07 9.74 8.10
C GLY A 20 -11.89 9.73 6.58
N THR A 21 -10.70 9.34 6.07
CA THR A 21 -10.49 9.13 4.63
C THR A 21 -10.55 7.64 4.27
N ARG A 22 -10.90 7.33 3.02
CA ARG A 22 -11.00 5.97 2.48
C ARG A 22 -11.97 5.05 3.24
N THR A 23 -12.94 5.62 3.94
CA THR A 23 -13.88 4.89 4.81
C THR A 23 -14.64 3.80 4.05
N ASP A 24 -15.14 4.10 2.85
CA ASP A 24 -15.93 3.15 2.06
C ASP A 24 -15.07 1.99 1.52
N VAL A 25 -13.84 2.30 1.11
CA VAL A 25 -12.87 1.30 0.65
C VAL A 25 -12.49 0.37 1.80
N LEU A 26 -12.15 0.93 2.96
CA LEU A 26 -11.81 0.16 4.16
C LEU A 26 -13.00 -0.69 4.63
N TRP A 27 -14.22 -0.16 4.59
CA TRP A 27 -15.43 -0.90 4.91
C TRP A 27 -15.64 -2.10 3.98
N GLN A 28 -15.44 -1.92 2.66
CA GLN A 28 -15.56 -3.02 1.69
C GLN A 28 -14.52 -4.12 1.95
N ILE A 29 -13.29 -3.75 2.30
CA ILE A 29 -12.23 -4.71 2.62
C ILE A 29 -12.56 -5.46 3.93
N ASP A 30 -13.02 -4.75 4.95
CA ASP A 30 -13.43 -5.35 6.22
C ASP A 30 -14.65 -6.27 6.02
N HIS A 31 -15.64 -5.85 5.22
CA HIS A 31 -16.79 -6.68 4.87
C HIS A 31 -16.36 -7.98 4.18
N TRP A 32 -15.44 -7.90 3.22
CA TRP A 32 -14.87 -9.09 2.58
C TRP A 32 -14.19 -10.01 3.60
N LEU A 33 -13.37 -9.44 4.48
CA LEU A 33 -12.66 -10.24 5.49
C LEU A 33 -13.61 -11.01 6.39
N MET A 34 -14.73 -10.39 6.76
CA MET A 34 -15.66 -10.93 7.76
C MET A 34 -16.76 -11.81 7.17
N ASN A 35 -17.29 -11.47 6.01
CA ASN A 35 -18.57 -12.00 5.54
C ASN A 35 -18.46 -12.82 4.26
N VAL A 36 -17.43 -12.61 3.44
CA VAL A 36 -17.28 -13.32 2.17
C VAL A 36 -16.39 -14.54 2.35
N ARG A 37 -16.96 -15.75 2.32
CA ARG A 37 -16.22 -17.00 2.55
C ARG A 37 -15.58 -17.56 1.29
N ASP A 38 -16.29 -17.52 0.16
CA ASP A 38 -15.85 -18.18 -1.08
C ASP A 38 -14.72 -17.41 -1.78
N GLN A 39 -14.65 -16.09 -1.60
CA GLN A 39 -13.58 -15.26 -2.14
C GLN A 39 -12.49 -15.08 -1.07
N ARG A 40 -11.44 -15.86 -1.20
CA ARG A 40 -10.35 -15.92 -0.21
C ARG A 40 -9.16 -15.03 -0.55
N VAL A 41 -9.17 -14.46 -1.73
CA VAL A 41 -8.17 -13.48 -2.18
C VAL A 41 -8.87 -12.15 -2.43
N PHE A 42 -8.29 -11.06 -1.96
CA PHE A 42 -8.72 -9.71 -2.30
C PHE A 42 -7.61 -8.99 -3.05
N TRP A 43 -7.89 -8.51 -4.24
CA TRP A 43 -6.95 -7.73 -5.01
C TRP A 43 -7.39 -6.26 -5.06
N LEU A 44 -6.69 -5.41 -4.30
CA LEU A 44 -6.83 -3.96 -4.36
C LEU A 44 -5.89 -3.42 -5.43
N ASN A 45 -6.43 -2.95 -6.54
CA ASN A 45 -5.62 -2.39 -7.60
C ASN A 45 -5.91 -0.91 -7.84
N GLY A 46 -4.96 -0.23 -8.48
CA GLY A 46 -5.05 1.18 -8.82
C GLY A 46 -3.72 1.69 -9.35
N LEU A 47 -3.74 2.85 -9.98
CA LEU A 47 -2.54 3.49 -10.48
C LEU A 47 -1.57 3.86 -9.34
N ALA A 48 -0.32 4.15 -9.69
CA ALA A 48 0.64 4.70 -8.74
C ALA A 48 0.11 5.99 -8.10
N GLY A 49 0.36 6.19 -6.81
CA GLY A 49 -0.07 7.39 -6.10
C GLY A 49 -1.55 7.45 -5.67
N THR A 50 -2.34 6.38 -5.89
CA THR A 50 -3.75 6.32 -5.46
C THR A 50 -3.95 5.98 -3.98
N GLY A 51 -2.87 5.63 -3.25
CA GLY A 51 -2.91 5.33 -1.82
C GLY A 51 -3.10 3.85 -1.46
N LYS A 52 -2.81 2.90 -2.36
CA LYS A 52 -2.91 1.45 -2.09
C LYS A 52 -2.17 1.03 -0.83
N SER A 53 -0.90 1.38 -0.70
CA SER A 53 -0.06 1.00 0.44
C SER A 53 -0.50 1.66 1.74
N THR A 54 -1.06 2.88 1.68
CA THR A 54 -1.65 3.56 2.84
C THR A 54 -2.89 2.82 3.34
N ILE A 55 -3.75 2.34 2.40
CA ILE A 55 -4.91 1.50 2.71
C ILE A 55 -4.45 0.16 3.29
N ALA A 56 -3.44 -0.49 2.66
CA ALA A 56 -2.88 -1.75 3.14
C ALA A 56 -2.30 -1.63 4.56
N GLN A 57 -1.61 -0.51 4.86
CA GLN A 57 -1.09 -0.23 6.19
C GLN A 57 -2.21 -0.11 7.23
N THR A 58 -3.25 0.69 6.95
CA THR A 58 -4.41 0.82 7.85
C THR A 58 -5.10 -0.51 8.08
N PHE A 59 -5.30 -1.29 7.01
CA PHE A 59 -5.94 -2.59 7.11
C PHE A 59 -5.08 -3.59 7.88
N ALA A 60 -3.75 -3.54 7.75
CA ALA A 60 -2.83 -4.36 8.54
C ALA A 60 -2.91 -4.02 10.03
N GLU A 61 -2.90 -2.72 10.38
CA GLU A 61 -3.00 -2.25 11.77
C GLU A 61 -4.32 -2.68 12.42
N THR A 62 -5.45 -2.46 11.75
CA THR A 62 -6.77 -2.84 12.28
C THR A 62 -6.94 -4.36 12.38
N SER A 63 -6.44 -5.10 11.39
CA SER A 63 -6.47 -6.57 11.40
C SER A 63 -5.55 -7.17 12.46
N PHE A 64 -4.42 -6.54 12.74
CA PHE A 64 -3.53 -6.95 13.82
C PHE A 64 -4.18 -6.69 15.19
N ALA A 65 -4.74 -5.50 15.39
CA ALA A 65 -5.42 -5.15 16.64
C ALA A 65 -6.62 -6.08 16.94
N SER A 66 -7.33 -6.54 15.88
CA SER A 66 -8.42 -7.51 16.00
C SER A 66 -7.98 -8.98 16.05
N GLY A 67 -6.68 -9.25 16.04
CA GLY A 67 -6.13 -10.61 16.13
C GLY A 67 -6.18 -11.43 14.86
N LYS A 68 -6.58 -10.86 13.73
CA LYS A 68 -6.79 -11.56 12.44
C LYS A 68 -5.57 -11.63 11.55
N LEU A 69 -4.68 -10.63 11.60
CA LEU A 69 -3.47 -10.61 10.80
C LEU A 69 -2.47 -11.65 11.30
N GLY A 70 -2.09 -12.60 10.45
CA GLY A 70 -1.05 -13.58 10.74
C GLY A 70 0.32 -13.16 10.29
N ALA A 71 0.40 -12.63 9.07
CA ALA A 71 1.66 -12.20 8.47
C ALA A 71 1.44 -11.10 7.43
N SER A 72 2.48 -10.33 7.15
CA SER A 72 2.46 -9.30 6.11
C SER A 72 3.81 -9.13 5.44
N PHE A 73 3.79 -8.81 4.15
CA PHE A 73 4.96 -8.46 3.36
C PHE A 73 4.67 -7.22 2.53
N PHE A 74 5.44 -6.16 2.78
CA PHE A 74 5.33 -4.89 2.06
C PHE A 74 6.52 -4.75 1.12
N CYS A 75 6.28 -4.99 -0.17
CA CYS A 75 7.29 -4.80 -1.20
C CYS A 75 7.74 -3.35 -1.29
N SER A 76 8.98 -3.13 -1.72
CA SER A 76 9.50 -1.80 -2.01
C SER A 76 10.68 -1.88 -2.94
N ARG A 77 10.69 -1.06 -3.99
CA ARG A 77 11.82 -0.94 -4.93
C ARG A 77 13.04 -0.28 -4.33
N ASP A 78 12.83 0.55 -3.30
CA ASP A 78 13.88 1.35 -2.69
C ASP A 78 14.75 0.55 -1.72
N PHE A 79 14.29 -0.63 -1.29
CA PHE A 79 14.99 -1.50 -0.35
C PHE A 79 15.27 -2.85 -0.99
N GLU A 80 16.55 -3.21 -1.08
CA GLU A 80 17.00 -4.44 -1.76
C GLU A 80 16.39 -5.70 -1.13
N ASP A 81 16.28 -5.75 0.17
CA ASP A 81 15.70 -6.85 0.93
C ASP A 81 14.18 -7.00 0.74
N ARG A 82 13.46 -5.92 0.42
CA ARG A 82 12.00 -5.91 0.17
C ARG A 82 11.64 -6.00 -1.31
N SER A 83 12.62 -5.82 -2.19
CA SER A 83 12.47 -6.02 -3.62
C SER A 83 12.73 -7.47 -4.03
N ASP A 84 13.45 -8.26 -3.20
CA ASP A 84 13.66 -9.69 -3.43
C ASP A 84 12.45 -10.51 -2.99
N ILE A 85 11.60 -10.78 -3.95
CA ILE A 85 10.37 -11.56 -3.78
C ILE A 85 10.64 -13.02 -3.36
N ARG A 86 11.86 -13.53 -3.53
CA ARG A 86 12.22 -14.90 -3.14
C ARG A 86 12.15 -15.12 -1.63
N ALA A 87 12.30 -14.03 -0.86
CA ALA A 87 12.19 -14.06 0.60
C ALA A 87 10.74 -14.00 1.12
N ILE A 88 9.73 -13.82 0.24
CA ILE A 88 8.34 -13.57 0.67
C ILE A 88 7.78 -14.71 1.53
N PHE A 89 7.83 -15.95 1.04
CA PHE A 89 7.22 -17.07 1.76
C PHE A 89 8.01 -17.45 3.02
N SER A 90 9.32 -17.31 3.00
CA SER A 90 10.13 -17.51 4.21
C SER A 90 9.87 -16.45 5.26
N THR A 91 9.65 -15.20 4.86
CA THR A 91 9.30 -14.10 5.77
C THR A 91 7.90 -14.30 6.36
N LEU A 92 6.91 -14.64 5.53
CA LEU A 92 5.55 -14.93 6.00
C LEU A 92 5.52 -16.12 6.96
N ALA A 93 6.25 -17.20 6.64
CA ALA A 93 6.37 -18.37 7.50
C ALA A 93 7.03 -18.05 8.85
N PHE A 94 8.06 -17.20 8.86
CA PHE A 94 8.68 -16.72 10.08
C PHE A 94 7.70 -15.97 10.98
N GLN A 95 6.94 -15.02 10.43
CA GLN A 95 5.94 -14.25 11.18
C GLN A 95 4.83 -15.16 11.73
N LEU A 96 4.33 -16.10 10.91
CA LEU A 96 3.32 -17.08 11.33
C LEU A 96 3.85 -17.98 12.46
N ALA A 97 5.10 -18.44 12.36
CA ALA A 97 5.73 -19.26 13.39
C ALA A 97 5.95 -18.50 14.70
N TYR A 98 6.21 -17.19 14.62
CA TYR A 98 6.30 -16.32 15.79
C TYR A 98 4.95 -16.15 16.47
N ARG A 99 3.90 -15.92 15.68
CA ARG A 99 2.54 -15.63 16.17
C ARG A 99 1.80 -16.88 16.65
N TYR A 100 1.97 -18.01 15.95
CA TYR A 100 1.21 -19.23 16.19
C TYR A 100 2.12 -20.39 16.60
N PRO A 101 2.23 -20.73 17.90
CA PRO A 101 3.03 -21.87 18.37
C PRO A 101 2.69 -23.21 17.69
N PRO A 102 1.39 -23.55 17.40
CA PRO A 102 1.07 -24.75 16.65
C PRO A 102 1.68 -24.77 15.24
N PHE A 103 1.59 -23.66 14.50
CA PHE A 103 2.21 -23.53 13.18
C PHE A 103 3.73 -23.75 13.24
N ARG A 104 4.40 -23.12 14.22
CA ARG A 104 5.84 -23.31 14.44
C ARG A 104 6.19 -24.77 14.64
N LYS A 105 5.40 -25.52 15.42
CA LYS A 105 5.62 -26.93 15.67
C LYS A 105 5.58 -27.75 14.38
N GLU A 106 4.63 -27.46 13.50
CA GLU A 106 4.50 -28.15 12.21
C GLU A 106 5.56 -27.73 11.18
N LEU A 107 6.07 -26.48 11.26
CA LEU A 107 7.11 -25.98 10.36
C LEU A 107 8.52 -26.53 10.69
N LEU A 108 8.83 -26.75 11.96
CA LEU A 108 10.18 -27.14 12.41
C LEU A 108 10.72 -28.42 11.76
N PRO A 109 9.97 -29.51 11.59
CA PRO A 109 10.44 -30.73 10.91
C PRO A 109 10.89 -30.42 9.46
N THR A 110 10.11 -29.62 8.72
CA THR A 110 10.44 -29.22 7.35
C THR A 110 11.78 -28.47 7.29
N LEU A 111 11.98 -27.50 8.19
CA LEU A 111 13.24 -26.74 8.23
C LEU A 111 14.45 -27.60 8.65
N LYS A 112 14.25 -28.61 9.48
CA LYS A 112 15.32 -29.56 9.85
C LYS A 112 15.68 -30.49 8.69
N ALA A 113 14.68 -30.96 7.95
CA ALA A 113 14.87 -31.85 6.81
C ALA A 113 15.50 -31.12 5.60
N ASN A 114 15.14 -29.85 5.40
CA ASN A 114 15.60 -29.03 4.28
C ASN A 114 15.96 -27.61 4.75
N PRO A 115 17.18 -27.37 5.24
CA PRO A 115 17.64 -26.05 5.66
C PRO A 115 17.69 -25.01 4.53
N ASP A 116 17.84 -25.43 3.29
CA ASP A 116 17.98 -24.58 2.10
C ASP A 116 16.66 -24.32 1.37
N ILE A 117 15.52 -24.70 1.96
CA ILE A 117 14.18 -24.55 1.35
C ILE A 117 13.87 -23.11 0.89
N GLY A 118 14.44 -22.09 1.53
CA GLY A 118 14.30 -20.68 1.13
C GLY A 118 14.97 -20.34 -0.22
N ARG A 119 15.75 -21.26 -0.79
CA ARG A 119 16.38 -21.13 -2.11
C ARG A 119 15.67 -21.91 -3.20
N GLU A 120 14.68 -22.70 -2.84
CA GLU A 120 13.89 -23.46 -3.77
C GLU A 120 12.90 -22.56 -4.56
N SER A 121 12.21 -23.18 -5.52
CA SER A 121 11.16 -22.50 -6.27
C SER A 121 10.09 -21.93 -5.35
N LEU A 122 9.44 -20.82 -5.73
CA LEU A 122 8.37 -20.21 -4.94
C LEU A 122 7.18 -21.17 -4.69
N CYS A 123 6.89 -22.06 -5.64
CA CYS A 123 5.87 -23.10 -5.44
C CYS A 123 6.28 -24.08 -4.33
N SER A 124 7.53 -24.55 -4.32
CA SER A 124 8.04 -25.41 -3.25
C SER A 124 8.06 -24.72 -1.92
N GLN A 125 8.51 -23.46 -1.88
CA GLN A 125 8.48 -22.66 -0.66
C GLN A 125 7.06 -22.48 -0.12
N MET A 126 6.11 -22.11 -0.98
CA MET A 126 4.71 -21.95 -0.55
C MET A 126 4.15 -23.26 0.00
N GLU A 127 4.35 -24.37 -0.70
CA GLU A 127 3.85 -25.68 -0.28
C GLU A 127 4.40 -26.08 1.08
N ASN A 128 5.71 -26.02 1.26
CA ASN A 128 6.38 -26.58 2.41
C ASN A 128 6.45 -25.63 3.61
N LEU A 129 6.56 -24.31 3.35
CA LEU A 129 6.67 -23.31 4.43
C LEU A 129 5.33 -22.79 4.91
N LEU A 130 4.29 -22.75 4.06
CA LEU A 130 2.99 -22.21 4.42
C LEU A 130 1.89 -23.26 4.39
N VAL A 131 1.65 -23.91 3.24
CA VAL A 131 0.49 -24.76 3.02
C VAL A 131 0.49 -25.99 3.94
N GLY A 132 1.63 -26.69 4.03
CA GLY A 132 1.75 -27.86 4.90
C GLY A 132 1.40 -27.55 6.36
N PRO A 133 2.11 -26.61 7.01
CA PRO A 133 1.83 -26.23 8.38
C PRO A 133 0.44 -25.61 8.62
N LEU A 134 -0.06 -24.75 7.69
CA LEU A 134 -1.39 -24.14 7.81
C LEU A 134 -2.50 -25.20 7.72
N LYS A 135 -2.37 -26.15 6.77
CA LYS A 135 -3.33 -27.26 6.62
C LYS A 135 -3.33 -28.16 7.86
N ALA A 136 -2.16 -28.48 8.40
CA ALA A 136 -2.05 -29.34 9.58
C ALA A 136 -2.66 -28.69 10.84
N THR A 137 -2.62 -27.37 10.93
CA THR A 137 -3.10 -26.64 12.11
C THR A 137 -4.52 -26.12 11.98
N GLY A 138 -5.06 -25.96 10.76
CA GLY A 138 -6.40 -25.37 10.52
C GLY A 138 -6.50 -23.90 10.98
N ILE A 139 -5.40 -23.16 11.06
CA ILE A 139 -5.38 -21.77 11.52
C ILE A 139 -6.11 -20.88 10.51
N SER A 140 -7.14 -20.17 10.99
CA SER A 140 -7.80 -19.10 10.25
C SER A 140 -7.02 -17.78 10.41
N THR A 141 -6.57 -17.21 9.30
CA THR A 141 -5.70 -16.02 9.35
C THR A 141 -5.71 -15.22 8.05
N LEU A 142 -5.39 -13.93 8.17
CA LEU A 142 -5.16 -13.02 7.05
C LEU A 142 -3.65 -12.90 6.78
N ILE A 143 -3.28 -12.94 5.51
CA ILE A 143 -1.93 -12.62 5.02
C ILE A 143 -2.04 -11.42 4.09
N ILE A 144 -1.18 -10.41 4.28
CA ILE A 144 -1.15 -9.19 3.47
C ILE A 144 0.13 -9.15 2.64
N ILE A 145 0.00 -8.89 1.34
CA ILE A 145 1.11 -8.64 0.41
C ILE A 145 0.85 -7.29 -0.25
N ASP A 146 1.62 -6.27 0.12
CA ASP A 146 1.48 -4.92 -0.43
C ASP A 146 2.46 -4.67 -1.56
N ALA A 147 2.01 -3.90 -2.56
CA ALA A 147 2.81 -3.40 -3.69
C ALA A 147 3.54 -4.50 -4.48
N LEU A 148 2.81 -5.56 -4.85
CA LEU A 148 3.37 -6.70 -5.60
C LEU A 148 4.04 -6.28 -6.93
N ASP A 149 3.64 -5.15 -7.51
CA ASP A 149 4.23 -4.53 -8.71
C ASP A 149 5.61 -3.89 -8.44
N GLU A 150 5.98 -3.65 -7.19
CA GLU A 150 7.28 -3.05 -6.84
C GLU A 150 8.42 -4.08 -6.73
N CYS A 151 8.15 -5.33 -6.96
CA CYS A 151 9.17 -6.37 -6.98
C CYS A 151 9.98 -6.31 -8.28
N LYS A 152 11.33 -6.45 -8.18
CA LYS A 152 12.27 -6.20 -9.28
C LYS A 152 12.09 -7.14 -10.48
N ASP A 153 11.78 -8.40 -10.23
CA ASP A 153 11.76 -9.43 -11.25
C ASP A 153 10.33 -9.79 -11.69
N GLU A 154 10.12 -9.94 -12.98
CA GLU A 154 8.79 -10.26 -13.54
C GLU A 154 8.37 -11.70 -13.33
N GLU A 155 9.29 -12.65 -13.51
CA GLU A 155 9.01 -14.08 -13.36
C GLU A 155 8.51 -14.46 -11.95
N PRO A 156 9.16 -13.99 -10.86
CA PRO A 156 8.72 -14.34 -9.52
C PRO A 156 7.32 -13.82 -9.15
N VAL A 157 6.88 -12.66 -9.66
CA VAL A 157 5.52 -12.15 -9.43
C VAL A 157 4.48 -13.10 -10.01
N SER A 158 4.69 -13.55 -11.24
CA SER A 158 3.83 -14.56 -11.88
C SER A 158 3.87 -15.90 -11.12
N ALA A 159 5.04 -16.28 -10.60
CA ALA A 159 5.20 -17.50 -9.82
C ALA A 159 4.43 -17.47 -8.48
N ILE A 160 4.37 -16.30 -7.80
CA ILE A 160 3.54 -16.15 -6.57
C ILE A 160 2.06 -16.37 -6.89
N LEU A 161 1.53 -15.71 -7.94
CA LEU A 161 0.13 -15.84 -8.30
C LEU A 161 -0.19 -17.27 -8.79
N SER A 162 0.75 -17.92 -9.47
CA SER A 162 0.64 -19.33 -9.83
C SER A 162 0.65 -20.25 -8.62
N ALA A 163 1.51 -19.99 -7.64
CA ALA A 163 1.53 -20.75 -6.39
C ALA A 163 0.22 -20.58 -5.60
N LEU A 164 -0.31 -19.35 -5.48
CA LEU A 164 -1.62 -19.11 -4.89
C LEU A 164 -2.71 -19.90 -5.64
N SER A 165 -2.69 -19.86 -6.97
CA SER A 165 -3.64 -20.59 -7.82
C SER A 165 -3.63 -22.10 -7.59
N LEU A 166 -2.47 -22.68 -7.27
CA LEU A 166 -2.30 -24.11 -7.05
C LEU A 166 -2.71 -24.57 -5.64
N PHE A 167 -2.53 -23.70 -4.65
CA PHE A 167 -2.55 -24.16 -3.26
C PHE A 167 -3.70 -23.59 -2.41
N MET A 168 -4.40 -22.54 -2.85
CA MET A 168 -5.46 -21.92 -2.04
C MET A 168 -6.56 -22.89 -1.61
N ASP A 169 -6.90 -23.89 -2.42
CA ASP A 169 -7.92 -24.88 -2.08
C ASP A 169 -7.51 -25.82 -0.94
N ARG A 170 -6.22 -25.91 -0.66
CA ARG A 170 -5.68 -26.74 0.43
C ARG A 170 -5.68 -26.04 1.79
N ILE A 171 -5.84 -24.70 1.81
CA ILE A 171 -5.86 -23.85 3.01
C ILE A 171 -7.10 -22.94 3.03
N PRO A 172 -8.31 -23.51 3.11
CA PRO A 172 -9.57 -22.76 2.99
C PRO A 172 -9.79 -21.69 4.07
N GLU A 173 -9.13 -21.83 5.22
CA GLU A 173 -9.24 -20.91 6.36
C GLU A 173 -8.35 -19.66 6.21
N VAL A 174 -7.52 -19.61 5.16
CA VAL A 174 -6.55 -18.51 4.97
C VAL A 174 -7.05 -17.54 3.91
N LYS A 175 -6.96 -16.24 4.22
CA LYS A 175 -7.24 -15.15 3.29
C LYS A 175 -5.99 -14.39 2.93
N PHE A 176 -5.92 -13.96 1.66
CA PHE A 176 -4.85 -13.11 1.15
C PHE A 176 -5.41 -11.77 0.69
N PHE A 177 -4.87 -10.69 1.25
CA PHE A 177 -5.08 -9.34 0.74
C PHE A 177 -3.83 -8.89 -0.02
N ILE A 178 -3.99 -8.59 -1.29
CA ILE A 178 -2.87 -8.26 -2.19
C ILE A 178 -3.13 -6.91 -2.83
N THR A 179 -2.13 -6.04 -2.84
CA THR A 179 -2.20 -4.78 -3.58
C THR A 179 -1.17 -4.74 -4.70
N GLY A 180 -1.45 -3.96 -5.72
CA GLY A 180 -0.52 -3.76 -6.83
C GLY A 180 -1.15 -2.97 -7.98
N CYS A 181 -0.31 -2.38 -8.83
CA CYS A 181 -0.76 -1.78 -10.07
C CYS A 181 -1.29 -2.86 -11.04
N PRO A 182 -2.30 -2.54 -11.86
CA PRO A 182 -2.90 -3.51 -12.77
C PRO A 182 -2.01 -3.75 -14.01
N GLU A 183 -0.76 -4.12 -13.79
CA GLU A 183 0.18 -4.51 -14.86
C GLU A 183 -0.28 -5.78 -15.57
N PRO A 184 0.07 -6.00 -16.85
CA PRO A 184 -0.38 -7.15 -17.63
C PRO A 184 -0.11 -8.49 -16.95
N ARG A 185 1.08 -8.66 -16.34
CA ARG A 185 1.50 -9.88 -15.62
C ARG A 185 0.63 -10.17 -14.40
N ILE A 186 0.30 -9.13 -13.61
CA ILE A 186 -0.53 -9.26 -12.41
C ILE A 186 -1.97 -9.57 -12.81
N ARG A 187 -2.50 -8.86 -13.81
CA ARG A 187 -3.85 -9.14 -14.35
C ARG A 187 -3.97 -10.57 -14.87
N SER A 188 -2.97 -11.06 -15.58
CA SER A 188 -2.95 -12.43 -16.11
C SER A 188 -2.95 -13.45 -14.97
N GLY A 189 -2.17 -13.22 -13.92
CA GLY A 189 -2.14 -14.10 -12.75
C GLY A 189 -3.50 -14.19 -12.04
N PHE A 190 -4.17 -13.07 -11.78
CA PHE A 190 -5.51 -13.08 -11.17
C PHE A 190 -6.62 -13.63 -12.09
N ARG A 191 -6.35 -13.79 -13.40
CA ARG A 191 -7.28 -14.42 -14.35
C ARG A 191 -7.12 -15.92 -14.48
N LEU A 192 -6.13 -16.53 -13.79
CA LEU A 192 -5.97 -17.99 -13.75
C LEU A 192 -7.29 -18.65 -13.32
N ALA A 193 -7.63 -19.76 -13.96
CA ALA A 193 -8.94 -20.41 -13.82
C ALA A 193 -9.29 -20.76 -12.35
N SER A 194 -8.30 -21.15 -11.55
CA SER A 194 -8.48 -21.49 -10.14
C SER A 194 -8.45 -20.28 -9.20
N LEU A 195 -7.77 -19.19 -9.57
CA LEU A 195 -7.65 -18.00 -8.72
C LEU A 195 -8.81 -17.02 -8.92
N ARG A 196 -9.26 -16.85 -10.17
CA ARG A 196 -10.33 -15.91 -10.54
C ARG A 196 -11.61 -16.06 -9.72
N PRO A 197 -12.21 -17.27 -9.53
CA PRO A 197 -13.48 -17.42 -8.82
C PRO A 197 -13.37 -17.12 -7.32
N ILE A 198 -12.18 -17.24 -6.74
CA ILE A 198 -11.92 -16.99 -5.31
C ILE A 198 -11.36 -15.59 -5.04
N THR A 199 -11.30 -14.71 -6.06
CA THR A 199 -10.75 -13.37 -5.94
C THR A 199 -11.82 -12.29 -6.00
N SER A 200 -11.89 -11.46 -4.94
CA SER A 200 -12.57 -10.17 -4.97
C SER A 200 -11.63 -9.13 -5.55
N VAL A 201 -12.13 -8.28 -6.42
CA VAL A 201 -11.33 -7.20 -7.04
C VAL A 201 -11.96 -5.86 -6.73
N LEU A 202 -11.15 -4.93 -6.24
CA LEU A 202 -11.53 -3.53 -6.09
C LEU A 202 -10.52 -2.64 -6.83
N ASN A 203 -11.04 -1.86 -7.77
CA ASN A 203 -10.25 -0.92 -8.55
C ASN A 203 -10.39 0.47 -7.94
N LEU A 204 -9.31 1.06 -7.44
CA LEU A 204 -9.37 2.41 -6.86
C LEU A 204 -9.73 3.51 -7.87
N HIS A 205 -9.57 3.25 -9.17
CA HIS A 205 -10.00 4.18 -10.22
C HIS A 205 -11.50 4.12 -10.52
N ASP A 206 -12.21 3.08 -10.05
CA ASP A 206 -13.66 2.97 -10.16
C ASP A 206 -14.39 3.62 -8.96
N VAL A 207 -13.65 4.03 -7.93
CA VAL A 207 -14.22 4.78 -6.80
C VAL A 207 -14.71 6.14 -7.29
N GLU A 208 -15.91 6.53 -6.88
CA GLU A 208 -16.53 7.79 -7.29
C GLU A 208 -15.60 8.98 -7.03
N ARG A 209 -15.43 9.81 -8.05
CA ARG A 209 -14.51 10.95 -8.00
C ARG A 209 -14.84 11.92 -6.87
N CYS A 210 -16.12 12.17 -6.61
CA CYS A 210 -16.55 13.05 -5.52
C CYS A 210 -16.07 12.54 -4.16
N SER A 211 -16.18 11.23 -3.89
CA SER A 211 -15.69 10.62 -2.66
C SER A 211 -14.16 10.78 -2.50
N VAL A 212 -13.41 10.59 -3.58
CA VAL A 212 -11.95 10.78 -3.56
C VAL A 212 -11.58 12.25 -3.31
N ASP A 213 -12.29 13.17 -3.96
CA ASP A 213 -12.05 14.62 -3.81
C ASP A 213 -12.41 15.09 -2.39
N ASP A 214 -13.46 14.55 -1.75
CA ASP A 214 -13.81 14.83 -0.35
C ASP A 214 -12.76 14.32 0.61
N ASP A 215 -12.22 13.12 0.39
CA ASP A 215 -11.10 12.57 1.14
C ASP A 215 -9.86 13.48 1.04
N ILE A 216 -9.53 13.95 -0.16
CA ILE A 216 -8.39 14.84 -0.41
C ILE A 216 -8.62 16.22 0.24
N ARG A 217 -9.85 16.76 0.20
CA ARG A 217 -10.19 18.00 0.92
C ARG A 217 -9.98 17.83 2.42
N LEU A 218 -10.46 16.73 2.99
CA LEU A 218 -10.26 16.41 4.40
C LEU A 218 -8.78 16.30 4.74
N PHE A 219 -8.00 15.62 3.88
CA PHE A 219 -6.56 15.49 4.04
C PHE A 219 -5.87 16.86 4.08
N PHE A 220 -6.14 17.75 3.12
CA PHE A 220 -5.58 19.09 3.11
C PHE A 220 -5.98 19.90 4.34
N ARG A 221 -7.27 19.87 4.72
CA ARG A 221 -7.78 20.61 5.88
C ARG A 221 -7.05 20.23 7.16
N ILE A 222 -6.87 18.94 7.39
CA ILE A 222 -6.22 18.45 8.61
C ILE A 222 -4.71 18.74 8.55
N ARG A 223 -4.02 18.35 7.48
CA ARG A 223 -2.56 18.48 7.40
C ARG A 223 -2.09 19.94 7.38
N LEU A 224 -2.77 20.80 6.64
CA LEU A 224 -2.45 22.23 6.65
C LEU A 224 -2.85 22.89 7.98
N GLY A 225 -3.96 22.47 8.57
CA GLY A 225 -4.37 22.91 9.92
C GLY A 225 -3.34 22.52 11.00
N ASP A 226 -2.73 21.34 10.90
CA ASP A 226 -1.66 20.93 11.82
C ASP A 226 -0.39 21.78 11.64
N ILE A 227 -0.05 22.15 10.40
CA ILE A 227 1.05 23.10 10.11
C ILE A 227 0.76 24.45 10.78
N ALA A 228 -0.48 24.95 10.67
CA ALA A 228 -0.87 26.21 11.30
C ALA A 228 -0.74 26.21 12.83
N LYS A 229 -1.09 25.09 13.47
CA LYS A 229 -1.04 24.95 14.95
C LYS A 229 0.39 24.81 15.49
N ASN A 230 1.26 24.12 14.74
CA ASN A 230 2.59 23.74 15.23
C ASN A 230 3.63 24.86 15.10
N ARG A 231 3.30 25.99 14.48
CA ARG A 231 4.22 27.12 14.32
C ARG A 231 3.54 28.44 14.68
N SER A 232 4.25 29.17 15.52
CA SER A 232 3.91 30.55 15.95
C SER A 232 4.19 31.59 14.84
N ASP A 233 3.94 31.26 13.59
CA ASP A 233 4.04 32.24 12.51
C ASP A 233 2.91 33.26 12.68
N CYS A 234 3.26 34.41 13.25
CA CYS A 234 2.37 35.49 13.71
C CYS A 234 1.43 36.07 12.64
N ASN A 235 1.45 35.57 11.42
CA ASN A 235 0.69 36.08 10.28
C ASN A 235 -0.35 35.10 9.69
N LEU A 236 -0.59 33.94 10.34
CA LEU A 236 -1.66 33.05 9.90
C LEU A 236 -3.00 33.62 10.42
N THR A 237 -3.91 33.92 9.51
CA THR A 237 -5.29 34.28 9.88
C THR A 237 -5.99 33.08 10.53
N GLU A 238 -6.92 33.30 11.44
CA GLU A 238 -7.70 32.24 12.12
C GLU A 238 -8.35 31.24 11.13
N ASN A 239 -8.59 31.66 9.90
CA ASN A 239 -9.22 30.88 8.83
C ASN A 239 -8.23 30.32 7.80
N TRP A 240 -6.95 30.21 8.11
CA TRP A 240 -6.00 29.59 7.18
C TRP A 240 -5.92 28.06 7.40
N PRO A 241 -5.88 27.26 6.32
CA PRO A 241 -6.07 27.61 4.92
C PRO A 241 -7.55 27.90 4.58
N SER A 242 -7.79 28.82 3.64
CA SER A 242 -9.16 29.11 3.22
C SER A 242 -9.80 27.92 2.50
N SER A 243 -11.12 27.75 2.64
CA SER A 243 -11.86 26.68 1.93
C SER A 243 -11.67 26.79 0.42
N TYR A 244 -11.69 27.99 -0.15
CA TYR A 244 -11.44 28.25 -1.55
C TYR A 244 -10.03 27.78 -1.98
N GLY A 245 -9.01 28.06 -1.18
CA GLY A 245 -7.65 27.58 -1.44
C GLY A 245 -7.55 26.05 -1.43
N ILE A 246 -8.24 25.39 -0.50
CA ILE A 246 -8.32 23.92 -0.44
C ILE A 246 -8.99 23.37 -1.70
N ASP A 247 -10.07 23.97 -2.17
CA ASP A 247 -10.77 23.52 -3.40
C ASP A 247 -9.86 23.64 -4.64
N ILE A 248 -9.07 24.72 -4.75
CA ILE A 248 -8.07 24.85 -5.81
C ILE A 248 -7.02 23.74 -5.71
N LEU A 249 -6.47 23.50 -4.51
CA LEU A 249 -5.49 22.42 -4.29
C LEU A 249 -6.08 21.06 -4.67
N CYS A 250 -7.32 20.76 -4.23
CA CYS A 250 -8.01 19.54 -4.56
C CYS A 250 -8.14 19.35 -6.08
N GLY A 251 -8.58 20.39 -6.80
CA GLY A 251 -8.66 20.37 -8.26
C GLY A 251 -7.32 20.03 -8.94
N LYS A 252 -6.22 20.55 -8.39
CA LYS A 252 -4.86 20.28 -8.92
C LYS A 252 -4.41 18.84 -8.72
N THR A 253 -4.91 18.12 -7.72
CA THR A 253 -4.47 16.74 -7.45
C THR A 253 -4.97 15.73 -8.46
N ALA A 254 -5.95 16.05 -9.26
CA ALA A 254 -6.59 15.13 -10.18
C ALA A 254 -7.05 13.80 -9.53
N GLY A 255 -7.32 13.79 -8.20
CA GLY A 255 -7.71 12.60 -7.40
C GLY A 255 -6.56 11.70 -6.97
N LEU A 256 -5.33 12.15 -7.13
CA LEU A 256 -4.16 11.38 -6.72
C LEU A 256 -3.65 11.88 -5.36
N PHE A 257 -3.63 11.01 -4.36
CA PHE A 257 -3.14 11.33 -3.01
C PHE A 257 -1.66 11.66 -2.96
N ILE A 258 -0.85 11.11 -3.88
CA ILE A 258 0.57 11.44 -3.97
C ILE A 258 0.78 12.94 -4.22
N TYR A 259 -0.09 13.57 -5.01
CA TYR A 259 -0.06 15.02 -5.23
C TYR A 259 -0.40 15.79 -3.97
N ALA A 260 -1.45 15.35 -3.27
CA ALA A 260 -1.85 16.01 -2.04
C ALA A 260 -0.74 15.96 -0.98
N SER A 261 -0.08 14.80 -0.81
CA SER A 261 1.04 14.67 0.13
C SER A 261 2.24 15.52 -0.28
N THR A 262 2.62 15.50 -1.55
CA THR A 262 3.74 16.32 -2.07
C THR A 262 3.47 17.82 -1.88
N ILE A 263 2.25 18.28 -2.12
CA ILE A 263 1.87 19.68 -1.89
C ILE A 263 2.00 20.04 -0.39
N VAL A 264 1.51 19.17 0.50
CA VAL A 264 1.61 19.39 1.95
C VAL A 264 3.06 19.42 2.41
N GLU A 265 3.89 18.47 1.96
CA GLU A 265 5.32 18.43 2.27
C GLU A 265 6.05 19.68 1.79
N PHE A 266 5.74 20.13 0.56
CA PHE A 266 6.30 21.37 0.04
C PHE A 266 5.91 22.58 0.88
N ILE A 267 4.65 22.71 1.29
CA ILE A 267 4.18 23.79 2.15
C ILE A 267 4.84 23.70 3.55
N ALA A 268 4.96 22.49 4.10
CA ALA A 268 5.51 22.24 5.43
C ALA A 268 7.02 22.48 5.58
N SER A 269 7.76 22.58 4.48
CA SER A 269 9.24 22.70 4.52
C SER A 269 9.70 23.93 5.31
N PRO A 270 10.72 23.80 6.21
CA PRO A 270 11.03 24.76 7.26
C PRO A 270 11.68 26.08 6.79
N HIS A 271 12.12 26.18 5.54
CA HIS A 271 12.94 27.30 5.08
C HIS A 271 12.18 28.48 4.48
N HIS A 272 10.82 28.47 4.49
CA HIS A 272 9.98 29.51 3.89
C HIS A 272 8.68 29.71 4.66
N LEU A 273 8.05 30.88 4.46
CA LEU A 273 6.70 31.14 4.98
C LEU A 273 5.68 30.22 4.29
N HIS A 274 4.92 29.47 5.10
CA HIS A 274 3.90 28.52 4.61
C HIS A 274 2.83 29.21 3.77
N THR A 275 2.47 30.46 4.15
CA THR A 275 1.50 31.28 3.41
C THR A 275 1.99 31.63 2.01
N GLU A 276 3.28 31.97 1.85
CA GLU A 276 3.84 32.26 0.52
C GLU A 276 3.81 31.03 -0.38
N ARG A 277 4.20 29.86 0.13
CA ARG A 277 4.16 28.62 -0.63
C ARG A 277 2.76 28.20 -0.97
N PHE A 278 1.83 28.30 -0.03
CA PHE A 278 0.42 28.05 -0.27
C PHE A 278 -0.11 28.98 -1.36
N THR A 279 0.08 30.31 -1.23
CA THR A 279 -0.34 31.30 -2.22
C THR A 279 0.29 31.01 -3.57
N ARG A 280 1.58 30.69 -3.61
CA ARG A 280 2.27 30.37 -4.85
C ARG A 280 1.67 29.16 -5.57
N ILE A 281 1.32 28.07 -4.85
CA ILE A 281 0.69 26.92 -5.48
C ILE A 281 -0.71 27.25 -6.00
N ILE A 282 -1.53 27.97 -5.23
CA ILE A 282 -2.90 28.28 -5.66
C ILE A 282 -2.94 29.29 -6.82
N THR A 283 -1.98 30.23 -6.89
CA THR A 283 -1.89 31.24 -7.97
C THR A 283 -1.21 30.74 -9.23
N LEU A 284 -0.44 29.63 -9.17
CA LEU A 284 0.08 28.99 -10.36
C LEU A 284 -1.11 28.53 -11.23
N HIS A 285 -1.47 29.40 -12.18
CA HIS A 285 -2.39 29.01 -13.24
C HIS A 285 -1.70 27.88 -14.00
N GLY A 286 -2.40 26.76 -14.12
CA GLY A 286 -1.95 25.72 -15.03
C GLY A 286 -1.81 26.37 -16.40
N SER A 287 -0.61 26.60 -16.86
CA SER A 287 -0.35 26.85 -18.26
C SER A 287 -0.88 25.61 -18.95
N THR A 288 -2.03 25.82 -19.58
CA THR A 288 -2.74 24.91 -20.46
C THR A 288 -1.76 24.17 -21.35
N ALA A 289 -1.98 22.85 -21.44
CA ALA A 289 -1.54 22.03 -22.56
C ALA A 289 -0.03 22.03 -22.86
N TYR A 290 0.72 21.34 -22.05
CA TYR A 290 1.84 20.58 -22.60
C TYR A 290 1.30 19.21 -22.99
N GLU A 291 0.91 19.11 -24.25
CA GLU A 291 0.55 17.85 -24.88
C GLU A 291 1.65 16.83 -24.60
N GLY A 292 1.30 15.72 -23.91
CA GLY A 292 2.15 14.56 -23.71
C GLY A 292 2.85 14.39 -22.36
N ARG A 293 2.73 15.29 -21.38
CA ARG A 293 3.25 15.07 -20.02
C ARG A 293 2.14 14.71 -19.04
N SER A 294 2.39 13.69 -18.22
CA SER A 294 1.44 13.33 -17.16
C SER A 294 1.30 14.51 -16.18
N GLY A 295 0.12 14.70 -15.59
CA GLY A 295 -0.06 15.73 -14.57
C GLY A 295 1.00 15.67 -13.46
N ILE A 296 1.53 14.45 -13.17
CA ILE A 296 2.62 14.18 -12.22
C ILE A 296 3.91 14.90 -12.64
N ASP A 297 4.32 14.78 -13.89
CA ASP A 297 5.53 15.42 -14.40
C ASP A 297 5.47 16.94 -14.31
N ILE A 298 4.28 17.51 -14.51
CA ILE A 298 4.06 18.96 -14.43
C ILE A 298 4.23 19.42 -12.97
N LEU A 299 3.64 18.73 -11.99
CA LEU A 299 3.78 19.10 -10.59
C LEU A 299 5.22 18.93 -10.10
N TYR A 300 5.84 17.77 -10.38
CA TYR A 300 7.24 17.55 -9.99
C TYR A 300 8.16 18.59 -10.62
N THR A 301 7.97 18.92 -11.89
CA THR A 301 8.73 20.00 -12.55
C THR A 301 8.48 21.36 -11.89
N GLN A 302 7.26 21.64 -11.46
CA GLN A 302 6.94 22.88 -10.76
C GLN A 302 7.51 22.91 -9.35
N VAL A 303 7.37 21.83 -8.58
CA VAL A 303 7.90 21.72 -7.21
C VAL A 303 9.43 21.72 -7.22
N LEU A 304 10.08 20.97 -8.13
CA LEU A 304 11.54 20.95 -8.29
C LEU A 304 12.06 22.26 -8.84
N GLY A 305 11.42 22.88 -9.84
CA GLY A 305 11.78 24.19 -10.36
C GLY A 305 11.63 25.32 -9.33
N LEU A 306 10.87 25.10 -8.27
CA LEU A 306 10.76 25.99 -7.12
C LEU A 306 11.85 25.73 -6.08
N ALA A 307 12.39 24.49 -6.02
CA ALA A 307 13.51 24.11 -5.17
C ALA A 307 14.86 24.57 -5.74
N ASP A 308 15.06 24.45 -7.06
CA ASP A 308 16.34 24.75 -7.75
C ASP A 308 16.67 26.24 -7.88
N ARG A 309 15.71 27.15 -7.73
CA ARG A 309 15.99 28.61 -7.81
C ARG A 309 16.75 29.17 -6.62
N LYS A 310 17.32 28.35 -5.74
CA LYS A 310 18.09 28.74 -4.56
C LYS A 310 19.55 28.34 -4.55
N SER A 311 20.06 27.70 -5.59
CA SER A 311 21.50 27.45 -5.72
C SER A 311 22.26 28.58 -6.48
N VAL A 312 21.61 29.70 -6.73
CA VAL A 312 22.22 30.88 -7.36
C VAL A 312 21.87 32.12 -6.55
N VAL A 313 22.50 32.32 -5.41
CA VAL A 313 22.91 33.59 -4.80
C VAL A 313 24.12 33.32 -3.92
#